data_1b977077938822c7cba36fd2f6b343c2
#
_entry.id   1b977077938822c7cba36fd2f6b343c2
#
_cell.length_a   1.000
_cell.length_b   1.000
_cell.length_c   1.000
_cell.angle_alpha   90.00
_cell.angle_beta   90.00
_cell.angle_gamma   90.00
#
_symmetry.space_group_name_H-M   'P 1'
#
loop_
_entity.id
_entity.type
_entity.pdbx_description
1 polymer ?
#
loop_
_entity_poly.entity_id
_entity_poly.type
_entity_poly.pdbx_seq_one_letter_code
_entity_poly.pdbx_strand_id
1 'polypeptide(L)'
;MNVLVTGAAGYIGSHALRCVRRAGHHVVALDNLMRGHREALPADVPFVECDVGDRERVQAALVTHRIDCVMHFAAVTYVGESVREPLLYYRNNTANTLALIEAMHATGVKKLVFSSTAATYGEPQTMPIHEDVPQSPINPYGWSKLFSERVMRDLCHAVPDFGCVALRYFNVAGSAEDTSIGEDHDPETHLIPVILQAMTGVREKITVYGDDYPTPDGTCIRDYVHVEDLADAHVVAMERLKPGFAYYNIGIGRGNSVREILVAAEAVCGRPPPYDIGARRPGDPPELWADPAKIQRELGWKASRTDIRETIRSAWRWFQKRPRGYATKDHA
;
A
#
# COMPACT_ATOMS: atom_id res chain seq x y z
N MET A 1 10.17 9.67 -18.28
CA MET A 1 8.70 9.81 -18.32
C MET A 1 8.26 10.88 -17.34
N ASN A 2 7.13 11.51 -17.61
CA ASN A 2 6.41 12.34 -16.64
C ASN A 2 5.36 11.46 -15.95
N VAL A 3 5.43 11.32 -14.65
CA VAL A 3 4.62 10.40 -13.88
C VAL A 3 3.73 11.17 -12.92
N LEU A 4 2.42 10.93 -12.99
CA LEU A 4 1.48 11.41 -11.97
C LEU A 4 1.34 10.35 -10.88
N VAL A 5 1.67 10.71 -9.65
CA VAL A 5 1.45 9.86 -8.48
C VAL A 5 0.23 10.38 -7.73
N THR A 6 -0.86 9.61 -7.71
CA THR A 6 -2.06 9.94 -6.94
C THR A 6 -2.03 9.26 -5.57
N GLY A 7 -2.58 9.90 -4.54
CA GLY A 7 -2.34 9.47 -3.15
C GLY A 7 -0.88 9.70 -2.75
N ALA A 8 -0.26 10.71 -3.38
CA ALA A 8 1.17 10.98 -3.26
C ALA A 8 1.61 11.40 -1.86
N ALA A 9 0.72 12.01 -1.09
CA ALA A 9 0.97 12.46 0.28
C ALA A 9 0.75 11.35 1.33
N GLY A 10 0.26 10.17 0.91
CA GLY A 10 0.09 9.00 1.75
C GLY A 10 1.40 8.24 1.97
N TYR A 11 1.37 7.24 2.86
CA TYR A 11 2.53 6.44 3.23
C TYR A 11 3.25 5.83 2.02
N ILE A 12 2.58 4.97 1.25
CA ILE A 12 3.20 4.26 0.12
C ILE A 12 3.45 5.25 -1.04
N GLY A 13 2.50 6.15 -1.32
CA GLY A 13 2.60 7.11 -2.42
C GLY A 13 3.82 8.04 -2.31
N SER A 14 4.16 8.51 -1.11
CA SER A 14 5.32 9.38 -0.88
C SER A 14 6.65 8.64 -1.08
N HIS A 15 6.75 7.38 -0.69
CA HIS A 15 7.91 6.53 -0.97
C HIS A 15 8.05 6.23 -2.47
N ALA A 16 6.93 5.87 -3.13
CA ALA A 16 6.91 5.63 -4.57
C ALA A 16 7.32 6.88 -5.37
N LEU A 17 6.81 8.05 -5.00
CA LEU A 17 7.19 9.32 -5.60
C LEU A 17 8.71 9.57 -5.54
N ARG A 18 9.34 9.34 -4.40
CA ARG A 18 10.79 9.45 -4.25
C ARG A 18 11.54 8.42 -5.07
N CYS A 19 11.04 7.20 -5.13
CA CYS A 19 11.65 6.13 -5.90
C CYS A 19 11.60 6.45 -7.40
N VAL A 20 10.47 6.95 -7.93
CA VAL A 20 10.32 7.41 -9.31
C VAL A 20 11.31 8.54 -9.65
N ARG A 21 11.49 9.52 -8.75
CA ARG A 21 12.51 10.57 -8.92
C ARG A 21 13.93 10.01 -8.94
N ARG A 22 14.25 9.10 -8.03
CA ARG A 22 15.56 8.44 -7.95
C ARG A 22 15.88 7.65 -9.22
N ALA A 23 14.86 7.09 -9.87
CA ALA A 23 14.98 6.41 -11.15
C ALA A 23 15.11 7.37 -12.36
N GLY A 24 15.17 8.70 -12.13
CA GLY A 24 15.41 9.71 -13.18
C GLY A 24 14.14 10.15 -13.94
N HIS A 25 12.95 9.88 -13.39
CA HIS A 25 11.68 10.34 -13.98
C HIS A 25 11.22 11.65 -13.34
N HIS A 26 10.45 12.45 -14.11
CA HIS A 26 9.74 13.61 -13.58
C HIS A 26 8.46 13.17 -12.89
N VAL A 27 8.16 13.75 -11.73
CA VAL A 27 6.96 13.41 -10.96
C VAL A 27 6.09 14.63 -10.71
N VAL A 28 4.80 14.38 -10.69
CA VAL A 28 3.77 15.32 -10.23
C VAL A 28 2.98 14.59 -9.14
N ALA A 29 2.81 15.24 -8.00
CA ALA A 29 2.03 14.72 -6.89
C ALA A 29 0.58 15.16 -7.00
N LEU A 30 -0.37 14.26 -6.78
CA LEU A 30 -1.80 14.56 -6.65
C LEU A 30 -2.33 13.90 -5.38
N ASP A 31 -3.00 14.67 -4.54
CA ASP A 31 -3.61 14.19 -3.29
C ASP A 31 -4.69 15.17 -2.84
N ASN A 32 -5.72 14.72 -2.13
CA ASN A 32 -6.73 15.58 -1.52
C ASN A 32 -6.46 15.86 -0.04
N LEU A 33 -5.36 15.31 0.50
CA LEU A 33 -4.92 15.42 1.90
C LEU A 33 -5.94 14.92 2.93
N MET A 34 -6.91 14.09 2.52
CA MET A 34 -7.89 13.51 3.44
C MET A 34 -7.23 12.57 4.48
N ARG A 35 -6.25 11.78 4.04
CA ARG A 35 -5.47 10.84 4.86
C ARG A 35 -3.96 11.04 4.71
N GLY A 36 -3.53 11.84 3.72
CA GLY A 36 -2.14 12.13 3.44
C GLY A 36 -1.64 13.36 4.18
N HIS A 37 -0.31 13.49 4.24
CA HIS A 37 0.40 14.58 4.90
C HIS A 37 1.20 15.40 3.88
N ARG A 38 0.94 16.71 3.78
CA ARG A 38 1.65 17.60 2.83
C ARG A 38 3.17 17.56 3.07
N GLU A 39 3.58 17.35 4.32
CA GLU A 39 4.98 17.27 4.77
C GLU A 39 5.72 16.03 4.24
N ALA A 40 4.99 15.00 3.79
CA ALA A 40 5.60 13.84 3.13
C ALA A 40 6.11 14.15 1.72
N LEU A 41 5.65 15.26 1.11
CA LEU A 41 6.01 15.64 -0.24
C LEU A 41 7.21 16.62 -0.26
N PRO A 42 8.22 16.40 -1.13
CA PRO A 42 9.28 17.37 -1.35
C PRO A 42 8.73 18.71 -1.85
N ALA A 43 9.28 19.82 -1.36
CA ALA A 43 8.80 21.15 -1.68
C ALA A 43 8.94 21.55 -3.17
N ASP A 44 9.90 20.93 -3.86
CA ASP A 44 10.21 21.18 -5.27
C ASP A 44 9.40 20.31 -6.25
N VAL A 45 8.51 19.43 -5.75
CA VAL A 45 7.63 18.60 -6.59
C VAL A 45 6.33 19.38 -6.87
N PRO A 46 5.92 19.52 -8.15
CA PRO A 46 4.60 20.06 -8.47
C PRO A 46 3.50 19.26 -7.76
N PHE A 47 2.62 19.98 -7.06
CA PHE A 47 1.53 19.40 -6.28
C PHE A 47 0.18 19.89 -6.75
N VAL A 48 -0.71 18.96 -7.05
CA VAL A 48 -2.10 19.20 -7.41
C VAL A 48 -2.97 18.72 -6.25
N GLU A 49 -3.47 19.64 -5.45
CA GLU A 49 -4.39 19.33 -4.37
C GLU A 49 -5.80 19.18 -4.91
N CYS A 50 -6.23 17.95 -5.19
CA CYS A 50 -7.59 17.65 -5.61
C CYS A 50 -7.97 16.19 -5.33
N ASP A 51 -9.27 15.93 -5.31
CA ASP A 51 -9.79 14.55 -5.30
C ASP A 51 -9.58 13.89 -6.67
N VAL A 52 -9.23 12.61 -6.66
CA VAL A 52 -9.06 11.82 -7.89
C VAL A 52 -10.38 11.68 -8.67
N GLY A 53 -11.53 11.80 -7.99
CA GLY A 53 -12.86 11.82 -8.60
C GLY A 53 -13.19 13.11 -9.33
N ASP A 54 -12.43 14.20 -9.14
CA ASP A 54 -12.57 15.44 -9.87
C ASP A 54 -11.93 15.30 -11.28
N ARG A 55 -12.72 14.74 -12.18
CA ARG A 55 -12.27 14.40 -13.53
C ARG A 55 -11.69 15.59 -14.29
N GLU A 56 -12.28 16.78 -14.16
CA GLU A 56 -11.83 17.98 -14.89
C GLU A 56 -10.46 18.43 -14.40
N ARG A 57 -10.24 18.48 -13.08
CA ARG A 57 -8.95 18.84 -12.51
C ARG A 57 -7.89 17.80 -12.79
N VAL A 58 -8.24 16.51 -12.78
CA VAL A 58 -7.33 15.43 -13.16
C VAL A 58 -6.94 15.53 -14.63
N GLN A 59 -7.89 15.76 -15.55
CA GLN A 59 -7.58 15.98 -16.98
C GLN A 59 -6.66 17.19 -17.18
N ALA A 60 -6.95 18.30 -16.50
CA ALA A 60 -6.08 19.48 -16.55
C ALA A 60 -4.65 19.16 -16.09
N ALA A 61 -4.49 18.40 -15.01
CA ALA A 61 -3.17 17.97 -14.51
C ALA A 61 -2.44 17.08 -15.52
N LEU A 62 -3.13 16.09 -16.11
CA LEU A 62 -2.56 15.18 -17.11
C LEU A 62 -2.03 15.94 -18.33
N VAL A 63 -2.79 16.92 -18.83
CA VAL A 63 -2.42 17.74 -20.01
C VAL A 63 -1.30 18.72 -19.65
N THR A 64 -1.47 19.50 -18.57
CA THR A 64 -0.54 20.57 -18.18
C THR A 64 0.86 20.01 -17.94
N HIS A 65 0.96 18.87 -17.28
CA HIS A 65 2.23 18.25 -16.94
C HIS A 65 2.69 17.21 -17.97
N ARG A 66 1.97 17.04 -19.09
CA ARG A 66 2.31 16.09 -20.17
C ARG A 66 2.59 14.69 -19.62
N ILE A 67 1.65 14.16 -18.83
CA ILE A 67 1.82 12.90 -18.12
C ILE A 67 1.87 11.71 -19.09
N ASP A 68 2.87 10.86 -18.94
CA ASP A 68 3.06 9.62 -19.70
C ASP A 68 2.47 8.40 -19.00
N CYS A 69 2.48 8.40 -17.66
CA CYS A 69 2.07 7.28 -16.83
C CYS A 69 1.44 7.77 -15.51
N VAL A 70 0.43 7.05 -15.03
CA VAL A 70 -0.13 7.28 -13.70
C VAL A 70 0.25 6.12 -12.77
N MET A 71 0.73 6.44 -11.57
CA MET A 71 0.80 5.52 -10.43
C MET A 71 -0.31 5.86 -9.45
N HIS A 72 -1.25 4.93 -9.25
CA HIS A 72 -2.47 5.20 -8.51
C HIS A 72 -2.47 4.54 -7.13
N PHE A 73 -2.20 5.34 -6.09
CA PHE A 73 -2.24 4.94 -4.68
C PHE A 73 -3.43 5.51 -3.91
N ALA A 74 -4.11 6.55 -4.43
CA ALA A 74 -5.23 7.19 -3.75
C ALA A 74 -6.34 6.17 -3.44
N ALA A 75 -6.56 5.87 -2.17
CA ALA A 75 -7.57 4.94 -1.70
C ALA A 75 -7.77 5.07 -0.18
N VAL A 76 -8.95 4.71 0.31
CA VAL A 76 -9.18 4.36 1.73
C VAL A 76 -8.93 2.86 1.92
N THR A 77 -8.25 2.46 3.01
CA THR A 77 -7.63 1.13 3.14
C THR A 77 -7.98 0.35 4.40
N TYR A 78 -8.73 0.94 5.35
CA TYR A 78 -9.05 0.27 6.61
C TYR A 78 -10.15 -0.78 6.44
N VAL A 79 -9.80 -2.06 6.53
CA VAL A 79 -10.73 -3.19 6.35
C VAL A 79 -11.93 -3.06 7.29
N GLY A 80 -11.72 -2.81 8.59
CA GLY A 80 -12.80 -2.68 9.56
C GLY A 80 -13.71 -1.46 9.31
N GLU A 81 -13.19 -0.35 8.81
CA GLU A 81 -13.97 0.82 8.39
C GLU A 81 -14.82 0.47 7.16
N SER A 82 -14.27 -0.29 6.20
CA SER A 82 -15.00 -0.67 5.00
C SER A 82 -16.30 -1.43 5.28
N VAL A 83 -16.32 -2.22 6.35
CA VAL A 83 -17.53 -2.97 6.77
C VAL A 83 -18.59 -2.03 7.35
N ARG A 84 -18.18 -0.97 8.04
CA ARG A 84 -19.11 0.01 8.63
C ARG A 84 -19.56 1.08 7.63
N GLU A 85 -18.67 1.47 6.72
CA GLU A 85 -18.86 2.55 5.75
C GLU A 85 -18.62 2.08 4.30
N PRO A 86 -19.37 1.07 3.82
CA PRO A 86 -19.08 0.46 2.51
C PRO A 86 -19.21 1.44 1.34
N LEU A 87 -20.15 2.39 1.41
CA LEU A 87 -20.35 3.38 0.34
C LEU A 87 -19.16 4.33 0.18
N LEU A 88 -18.48 4.67 1.28
CA LEU A 88 -17.23 5.44 1.23
C LEU A 88 -16.19 4.69 0.39
N TYR A 89 -16.03 3.38 0.62
CA TYR A 89 -15.05 2.55 -0.08
C TYR A 89 -15.37 2.37 -1.57
N TYR A 90 -16.62 2.09 -1.92
CA TYR A 90 -17.00 1.98 -3.32
C TYR A 90 -16.89 3.32 -4.06
N ARG A 91 -17.27 4.42 -3.43
CA ARG A 91 -17.12 5.76 -4.02
C ARG A 91 -15.65 6.12 -4.20
N ASN A 92 -14.88 6.07 -3.12
CA ASN A 92 -13.49 6.54 -3.14
C ASN A 92 -12.58 5.61 -3.93
N ASN A 93 -12.68 4.28 -3.76
CA ASN A 93 -11.75 3.35 -4.39
C ASN A 93 -12.20 2.92 -5.80
N THR A 94 -13.51 2.71 -6.03
CA THR A 94 -13.98 2.20 -7.32
C THR A 94 -14.42 3.34 -8.24
N ALA A 95 -15.36 4.19 -7.79
CA ALA A 95 -15.90 5.25 -8.65
C ALA A 95 -14.84 6.31 -9.00
N ASN A 96 -14.02 6.72 -8.03
CA ASN A 96 -12.95 7.68 -8.29
C ASN A 96 -11.83 7.08 -9.16
N THR A 97 -11.53 5.78 -9.03
CA THR A 97 -10.62 5.10 -9.96
C THR A 97 -11.19 5.06 -11.37
N LEU A 98 -12.50 4.84 -11.53
CA LEU A 98 -13.15 4.92 -12.84
C LEU A 98 -13.05 6.34 -13.42
N ALA A 99 -13.30 7.39 -12.63
CA ALA A 99 -13.16 8.79 -13.07
C ALA A 99 -11.72 9.11 -13.51
N LEU A 100 -10.70 8.61 -12.78
CA LEU A 100 -9.29 8.71 -13.18
C LEU A 100 -9.03 8.04 -14.54
N ILE A 101 -9.52 6.81 -14.72
CA ILE A 101 -9.35 6.05 -15.97
C ILE A 101 -10.03 6.79 -17.14
N GLU A 102 -11.23 7.35 -16.94
CA GLU A 102 -11.92 8.17 -17.93
C GLU A 102 -11.13 9.44 -18.29
N ALA A 103 -10.52 10.10 -17.28
CA ALA A 103 -9.64 11.25 -17.52
C ALA A 103 -8.40 10.87 -18.33
N MET A 104 -7.76 9.75 -18.00
CA MET A 104 -6.63 9.20 -18.74
C MET A 104 -6.99 8.87 -20.18
N HIS A 105 -8.12 8.20 -20.40
CA HIS A 105 -8.59 7.83 -21.73
C HIS A 105 -8.87 9.07 -22.59
N ALA A 106 -9.55 10.07 -22.02
CA ALA A 106 -9.88 11.32 -22.72
C ALA A 106 -8.63 12.16 -23.09
N THR A 107 -7.55 12.05 -22.33
CA THR A 107 -6.29 12.79 -22.56
C THR A 107 -5.23 11.98 -23.30
N GLY A 108 -5.51 10.71 -23.63
CA GLY A 108 -4.57 9.83 -24.31
C GLY A 108 -3.45 9.24 -23.45
N VAL A 109 -3.54 9.36 -22.13
CA VAL A 109 -2.60 8.70 -21.19
C VAL A 109 -2.97 7.23 -21.07
N LYS A 110 -2.06 6.33 -21.45
CA LYS A 110 -2.35 4.90 -21.65
C LYS A 110 -1.59 3.95 -20.71
N LYS A 111 -0.86 4.46 -19.75
CA LYS A 111 -0.07 3.66 -18.81
C LYS A 111 -0.53 3.87 -17.38
N LEU A 112 -0.95 2.78 -16.70
CA LEU A 112 -1.43 2.81 -15.33
C LEU A 112 -0.77 1.72 -14.48
N VAL A 113 -0.12 2.12 -13.40
CA VAL A 113 0.31 1.21 -12.32
C VAL A 113 -0.65 1.36 -11.15
N PHE A 114 -1.33 0.29 -10.79
CA PHE A 114 -2.39 0.29 -9.78
C PHE A 114 -1.96 -0.41 -8.50
N SER A 115 -2.08 0.31 -7.40
CA SER A 115 -1.94 -0.19 -6.04
C SER A 115 -3.16 -1.06 -5.69
N SER A 116 -3.04 -2.39 -5.88
CA SER A 116 -4.04 -3.38 -5.50
C SER A 116 -3.71 -4.01 -4.15
N THR A 117 -4.34 -5.12 -3.79
CA THR A 117 -4.23 -5.73 -2.46
C THR A 117 -4.43 -7.24 -2.49
N ALA A 118 -3.79 -7.95 -1.56
CA ALA A 118 -4.07 -9.35 -1.27
C ALA A 118 -5.51 -9.58 -0.75
N ALA A 119 -6.18 -8.55 -0.22
CA ALA A 119 -7.58 -8.66 0.23
C ALA A 119 -8.56 -9.06 -0.90
N THR A 120 -8.14 -8.96 -2.17
CA THR A 120 -8.92 -9.46 -3.31
C THR A 120 -9.07 -10.99 -3.30
N TYR A 121 -8.16 -11.73 -2.66
CA TYR A 121 -8.22 -13.20 -2.58
C TYR A 121 -9.20 -13.70 -1.50
N GLY A 122 -9.54 -12.88 -0.50
CA GLY A 122 -10.38 -13.27 0.61
C GLY A 122 -9.69 -14.25 1.55
N GLU A 123 -10.25 -15.45 1.71
CA GLU A 123 -9.74 -16.54 2.56
C GLU A 123 -9.22 -17.71 1.70
N PRO A 124 -8.02 -17.60 1.11
CA PRO A 124 -7.45 -18.64 0.29
C PRO A 124 -7.13 -19.89 1.12
N GLN A 125 -7.35 -21.07 0.52
CA GLN A 125 -7.20 -22.36 1.20
C GLN A 125 -5.76 -22.89 1.18
N THR A 126 -4.90 -22.31 0.36
CA THR A 126 -3.50 -22.76 0.17
C THR A 126 -2.53 -21.60 0.25
N MET A 127 -1.37 -21.86 0.85
CA MET A 127 -0.23 -20.95 0.93
C MET A 127 1.00 -21.60 0.27
N PRO A 128 1.86 -20.80 -0.37
CA PRO A 128 1.75 -19.38 -0.65
C PRO A 128 0.61 -19.05 -1.64
N ILE A 129 0.15 -17.79 -1.64
CA ILE A 129 -0.89 -17.33 -2.57
C ILE A 129 -0.26 -17.01 -3.91
N HIS A 130 -0.67 -17.77 -4.94
CA HIS A 130 -0.32 -17.53 -6.34
C HIS A 130 -1.35 -16.60 -7.01
N GLU A 131 -0.99 -15.96 -8.11
CA GLU A 131 -1.87 -15.03 -8.82
C GLU A 131 -3.06 -15.69 -9.51
N ASP A 132 -3.04 -16.99 -9.72
CA ASP A 132 -4.12 -17.80 -10.29
C ASP A 132 -5.15 -18.28 -9.26
N VAL A 133 -4.90 -18.05 -7.96
CA VAL A 133 -5.87 -18.31 -6.90
C VAL A 133 -7.14 -17.45 -7.16
N PRO A 134 -8.34 -18.05 -7.11
CA PRO A 134 -9.58 -17.31 -7.31
C PRO A 134 -9.71 -16.12 -6.35
N GLN A 135 -10.11 -14.98 -6.91
CA GLN A 135 -10.37 -13.78 -6.12
C GLN A 135 -11.81 -13.82 -5.58
N SER A 136 -11.96 -13.84 -4.26
CA SER A 136 -13.24 -13.86 -3.55
C SER A 136 -13.19 -12.99 -2.28
N PRO A 137 -13.19 -11.64 -2.44
CA PRO A 137 -13.09 -10.74 -1.30
C PRO A 137 -14.19 -10.96 -0.27
N ILE A 138 -13.85 -10.82 1.01
CA ILE A 138 -14.80 -10.99 2.13
C ILE A 138 -15.21 -9.66 2.77
N ASN A 139 -14.73 -8.54 2.26
CA ASN A 139 -15.05 -7.20 2.78
C ASN A 139 -15.12 -6.16 1.64
N PRO A 140 -15.78 -5.00 1.87
CA PRO A 140 -15.96 -3.96 0.86
C PRO A 140 -14.64 -3.36 0.35
N TYR A 141 -13.59 -3.29 1.16
CA TYR A 141 -12.27 -2.86 0.70
C TYR A 141 -11.72 -3.78 -0.39
N GLY A 142 -11.67 -5.08 -0.14
CA GLY A 142 -11.23 -6.07 -1.13
C GLY A 142 -12.08 -6.03 -2.42
N TRP A 143 -13.41 -5.95 -2.28
CA TRP A 143 -14.32 -5.81 -3.42
C TRP A 143 -14.07 -4.52 -4.21
N SER A 144 -13.87 -3.38 -3.55
CA SER A 144 -13.62 -2.11 -4.23
C SER A 144 -12.35 -2.15 -5.09
N LYS A 145 -11.30 -2.81 -4.61
CA LYS A 145 -10.05 -3.01 -5.36
C LYS A 145 -10.24 -4.00 -6.51
N LEU A 146 -10.96 -5.10 -6.30
CA LEU A 146 -11.26 -6.09 -7.35
C LEU A 146 -12.10 -5.49 -8.48
N PHE A 147 -13.11 -4.66 -8.16
CA PHE A 147 -13.88 -3.97 -9.18
C PHE A 147 -13.02 -3.01 -10.01
N SER A 148 -12.07 -2.32 -9.39
CA SER A 148 -11.12 -1.48 -10.11
C SER A 148 -10.23 -2.31 -11.05
N GLU A 149 -9.72 -3.46 -10.62
CA GLU A 149 -8.97 -4.37 -11.50
C GLU A 149 -9.83 -4.86 -12.67
N ARG A 150 -11.13 -5.12 -12.44
CA ARG A 150 -12.05 -5.55 -13.49
C ARG A 150 -12.24 -4.47 -14.55
N VAL A 151 -12.47 -3.22 -14.13
CA VAL A 151 -12.57 -2.07 -15.05
C VAL A 151 -11.31 -1.94 -15.91
N MET A 152 -10.12 -2.03 -15.29
CA MET A 152 -8.84 -1.95 -15.98
C MET A 152 -8.66 -3.07 -17.01
N ARG A 153 -9.03 -4.30 -16.64
CA ARG A 153 -8.94 -5.46 -17.53
C ARG A 153 -9.84 -5.31 -18.75
N ASP A 154 -11.07 -4.88 -18.55
CA ASP A 154 -12.03 -4.70 -19.64
C ASP A 154 -11.61 -3.54 -20.56
N LEU A 155 -11.06 -2.45 -20.00
CA LEU A 155 -10.50 -1.35 -20.79
C LEU A 155 -9.28 -1.79 -21.62
N CYS A 156 -8.34 -2.52 -21.05
CA CYS A 156 -7.19 -3.04 -21.78
C CYS A 156 -7.59 -4.00 -22.92
N HIS A 157 -8.72 -4.69 -22.78
CA HIS A 157 -9.29 -5.50 -23.86
C HIS A 157 -9.91 -4.63 -24.95
N ALA A 158 -10.63 -3.57 -24.59
CA ALA A 158 -11.31 -2.68 -25.53
C ALA A 158 -10.37 -1.69 -26.24
N VAL A 159 -9.25 -1.32 -25.60
CA VAL A 159 -8.26 -0.37 -26.09
C VAL A 159 -6.88 -1.04 -26.15
N PRO A 160 -6.50 -1.65 -27.30
CA PRO A 160 -5.35 -2.55 -27.40
C PRO A 160 -3.98 -1.95 -27.03
N ASP A 161 -3.82 -0.64 -27.07
CA ASP A 161 -2.59 0.05 -26.71
C ASP A 161 -2.60 0.62 -25.27
N PHE A 162 -3.68 0.36 -24.50
CA PHE A 162 -3.74 0.69 -23.07
C PHE A 162 -3.06 -0.40 -22.26
N GLY A 163 -2.17 0.00 -21.35
CA GLY A 163 -1.44 -0.89 -20.45
C GLY A 163 -1.74 -0.61 -18.99
N CYS A 164 -2.18 -1.65 -18.27
CA CYS A 164 -2.35 -1.61 -16.83
C CYS A 164 -1.56 -2.72 -16.15
N VAL A 165 -1.00 -2.41 -14.98
CA VAL A 165 -0.44 -3.43 -14.08
C VAL A 165 -0.98 -3.22 -12.66
N ALA A 166 -1.57 -4.26 -12.09
CA ALA A 166 -2.04 -4.28 -10.71
C ALA A 166 -1.03 -5.00 -9.82
N LEU A 167 -0.55 -4.32 -8.76
CA LEU A 167 0.35 -4.90 -7.77
C LEU A 167 -0.46 -5.23 -6.51
N ARG A 168 -0.63 -6.54 -6.23
CA ARG A 168 -1.37 -7.06 -5.09
C ARG A 168 -0.40 -7.34 -3.97
N TYR A 169 -0.30 -6.43 -3.01
CA TYR A 169 0.60 -6.59 -1.89
C TYR A 169 -0.13 -6.89 -0.58
N PHE A 170 0.63 -7.38 0.37
CA PHE A 170 0.17 -7.85 1.68
C PHE A 170 0.38 -6.75 2.71
N ASN A 171 1.13 -7.01 3.78
CA ASN A 171 1.39 -5.99 4.78
C ASN A 171 2.63 -5.18 4.38
N VAL A 172 2.50 -3.87 4.37
CA VAL A 172 3.61 -2.94 4.10
C VAL A 172 4.10 -2.37 5.42
N ALA A 173 5.41 -2.28 5.59
CA ALA A 173 6.00 -1.72 6.79
C ALA A 173 7.35 -1.06 6.52
N GLY A 174 7.90 -0.39 7.51
CA GLY A 174 9.18 0.30 7.40
C GLY A 174 9.05 1.79 7.13
N SER A 175 10.17 2.45 6.95
CA SER A 175 10.25 3.88 6.60
C SER A 175 11.44 4.13 5.69
N ALA A 176 11.55 5.36 5.17
CA ALA A 176 12.74 5.79 4.47
C ALA A 176 13.96 5.69 5.39
N GLU A 177 15.11 5.26 4.83
CA GLU A 177 16.33 5.05 5.61
C GLU A 177 16.84 6.36 6.26
N ASP A 178 16.65 7.50 5.57
CA ASP A 178 16.97 8.84 6.07
C ASP A 178 15.97 9.35 7.13
N THR A 179 14.92 8.58 7.41
CA THR A 179 13.83 8.93 8.34
C THR A 179 13.08 10.22 8.00
N SER A 180 13.11 10.64 6.76
CA SER A 180 12.43 11.85 6.30
C SER A 180 10.92 11.65 6.12
N ILE A 181 10.52 10.42 5.73
CA ILE A 181 9.13 9.98 5.59
C ILE A 181 8.94 8.60 6.20
N GLY A 182 7.72 8.33 6.68
CA GLY A 182 7.34 7.05 7.29
C GLY A 182 5.83 6.91 7.38
N GLU A 183 5.39 5.86 8.06
CA GLU A 183 3.97 5.56 8.23
C GLU A 183 3.35 6.44 9.32
N ASP A 184 2.24 7.11 8.97
CA ASP A 184 1.46 7.93 9.89
C ASP A 184 -0.01 7.88 9.46
N HIS A 185 -0.79 7.11 10.20
CA HIS A 185 -2.23 6.94 10.00
C HIS A 185 -3.00 7.35 11.25
N ASP A 186 -4.16 7.95 11.05
CA ASP A 186 -5.12 8.25 12.10
C ASP A 186 -6.52 7.75 11.71
N PRO A 187 -7.07 6.73 12.44
CA PRO A 187 -6.42 5.94 13.50
C PRO A 187 -5.37 4.97 12.95
N GLU A 188 -4.32 4.68 13.73
CA GLU A 188 -3.35 3.65 13.37
C GLU A 188 -3.83 2.25 13.78
N THR A 189 -3.82 1.33 12.81
CA THR A 189 -4.33 -0.05 12.98
C THR A 189 -3.34 -1.14 12.56
N HIS A 190 -2.22 -0.78 11.92
CA HIS A 190 -1.23 -1.73 11.46
C HIS A 190 -0.32 -2.19 12.60
N LEU A 191 0.04 -3.49 12.61
CA LEU A 191 0.70 -4.14 13.73
C LEU A 191 2.03 -3.46 14.13
N ILE A 192 2.94 -3.27 13.18
CA ILE A 192 4.27 -2.71 13.48
C ILE A 192 4.16 -1.27 14.01
N PRO A 193 3.43 -0.33 13.38
CA PRO A 193 3.22 1.00 13.95
C PRO A 193 2.59 0.98 15.35
N VAL A 194 1.55 0.17 15.61
CA VAL A 194 0.93 0.15 16.96
C VAL A 194 1.88 -0.41 18.02
N ILE A 195 2.75 -1.38 17.67
CA ILE A 195 3.84 -1.82 18.54
C ILE A 195 4.78 -0.64 18.85
N LEU A 196 5.21 0.08 17.83
CA LEU A 196 6.16 1.18 17.99
C LEU A 196 5.56 2.38 18.74
N GLN A 197 4.26 2.65 18.57
CA GLN A 197 3.52 3.61 19.41
C GLN A 197 3.53 3.20 20.88
N ALA A 198 3.39 1.91 21.21
CA ALA A 198 3.50 1.43 22.58
C ALA A 198 4.94 1.53 23.11
N MET A 199 5.94 1.30 22.24
CA MET A 199 7.35 1.47 22.60
C MET A 199 7.75 2.93 22.85
N THR A 200 7.10 3.90 22.19
CA THR A 200 7.34 5.34 22.41
C THR A 200 6.46 5.95 23.50
N GLY A 201 5.52 5.16 24.07
CA GLY A 201 4.60 5.63 25.13
C GLY A 201 3.40 6.44 24.62
N VAL A 202 3.20 6.51 23.30
CA VAL A 202 2.00 7.13 22.69
C VAL A 202 0.76 6.27 22.94
N ARG A 203 0.97 4.94 23.04
CA ARG A 203 -0.03 3.94 23.38
C ARG A 203 0.42 3.17 24.62
N GLU A 204 -0.49 2.85 25.53
CA GLU A 204 -0.16 2.11 26.76
C GLU A 204 0.31 0.68 26.43
N LYS A 205 -0.46 -0.04 25.63
CA LYS A 205 -0.21 -1.43 25.23
C LYS A 205 -0.91 -1.77 23.91
N ILE A 206 -0.58 -2.91 23.35
CA ILE A 206 -1.24 -3.45 22.15
C ILE A 206 -2.10 -4.66 22.52
N THR A 207 -3.02 -5.04 21.64
CA THR A 207 -3.79 -6.30 21.75
C THR A 207 -3.34 -7.25 20.64
N VAL A 208 -2.87 -8.44 21.05
CA VAL A 208 -2.66 -9.58 20.16
C VAL A 208 -4.00 -10.30 20.01
N TYR A 209 -4.56 -10.33 18.80
CA TYR A 209 -5.88 -10.88 18.55
C TYR A 209 -5.82 -12.38 18.24
N GLY A 210 -6.02 -13.21 19.28
CA GLY A 210 -5.96 -14.67 19.22
C GLY A 210 -4.54 -15.21 19.37
N ASP A 211 -4.43 -16.28 20.15
CA ASP A 211 -3.21 -17.05 20.36
C ASP A 211 -3.45 -18.57 20.19
N ASP A 212 -4.57 -18.91 19.59
CA ASP A 212 -5.07 -20.27 19.39
C ASP A 212 -5.30 -20.63 17.92
N TYR A 213 -4.72 -19.84 16.96
CA TYR A 213 -4.76 -20.16 15.54
C TYR A 213 -4.00 -21.47 15.23
N PRO A 214 -4.39 -22.21 14.16
CA PRO A 214 -3.67 -23.43 13.73
C PRO A 214 -2.33 -23.06 13.04
N THR A 215 -1.47 -22.34 13.73
CA THR A 215 -0.14 -21.89 13.32
C THR A 215 0.89 -22.37 14.36
N PRO A 216 2.20 -22.40 14.05
CA PRO A 216 3.21 -22.94 14.94
C PRO A 216 3.25 -22.32 16.34
N ASP A 217 2.91 -21.03 16.49
CA ASP A 217 2.93 -20.35 17.80
C ASP A 217 1.54 -19.82 18.24
N GLY A 218 0.49 -20.19 17.51
CA GLY A 218 -0.88 -19.85 17.81
C GLY A 218 -1.31 -18.46 17.33
N THR A 219 -0.41 -17.64 16.73
CA THR A 219 -0.74 -16.30 16.25
C THR A 219 -0.78 -16.22 14.72
N CYS A 220 -1.49 -15.23 14.17
CA CYS A 220 -1.59 -15.05 12.72
C CYS A 220 -0.23 -14.83 12.06
N ILE A 221 -0.08 -15.35 10.84
CA ILE A 221 1.13 -15.20 10.00
C ILE A 221 0.82 -14.29 8.83
N ARG A 222 1.68 -13.28 8.59
CA ARG A 222 1.54 -12.29 7.49
C ARG A 222 2.87 -12.05 6.80
N ASP A 223 2.81 -11.76 5.49
CA ASP A 223 3.95 -11.30 4.69
C ASP A 223 4.13 -9.80 4.88
N TYR A 224 5.32 -9.38 5.30
CA TYR A 224 5.68 -7.98 5.51
C TYR A 224 6.73 -7.55 4.50
N VAL A 225 6.33 -6.77 3.52
CA VAL A 225 7.23 -6.17 2.54
C VAL A 225 7.67 -4.78 3.01
N HIS A 226 8.96 -4.47 2.86
CA HIS A 226 9.46 -3.14 3.16
C HIS A 226 8.92 -2.12 2.15
N VAL A 227 8.48 -0.95 2.64
CA VAL A 227 7.85 0.09 1.81
C VAL A 227 8.74 0.57 0.66
N GLU A 228 10.06 0.64 0.84
CA GLU A 228 10.99 1.01 -0.25
C GLU A 228 11.12 -0.10 -1.30
N ASP A 229 11.10 -1.38 -0.90
CA ASP A 229 11.08 -2.50 -1.86
C ASP A 229 9.77 -2.51 -2.65
N LEU A 230 8.64 -2.21 -1.99
CA LEU A 230 7.36 -2.06 -2.67
C LEU A 230 7.38 -0.87 -3.66
N ALA A 231 7.94 0.27 -3.26
CA ALA A 231 8.11 1.43 -4.14
C ALA A 231 8.96 1.10 -5.37
N ASP A 232 10.04 0.36 -5.18
CA ASP A 232 10.89 -0.14 -6.28
C ASP A 232 10.11 -1.10 -7.21
N ALA A 233 9.25 -1.98 -6.66
CA ALA A 233 8.37 -2.84 -7.47
C ALA A 233 7.46 -2.03 -8.39
N HIS A 234 6.90 -0.91 -7.91
CA HIS A 234 6.07 -0.03 -8.71
C HIS A 234 6.85 0.65 -9.84
N VAL A 235 8.10 1.06 -9.58
CA VAL A 235 8.97 1.65 -10.62
C VAL A 235 9.33 0.60 -11.67
N VAL A 236 9.74 -0.60 -11.26
CA VAL A 236 10.04 -1.70 -12.20
C VAL A 236 8.81 -2.07 -13.04
N ALA A 237 7.64 -2.14 -12.41
CA ALA A 237 6.39 -2.43 -13.11
C ALA A 237 6.04 -1.32 -14.12
N MET A 238 6.24 -0.05 -13.79
CA MET A 238 6.04 1.10 -14.68
C MET A 238 6.97 1.05 -15.89
N GLU A 239 8.27 0.83 -15.67
CA GLU A 239 9.28 0.84 -16.72
C GLU A 239 9.13 -0.31 -17.71
N ARG A 240 8.59 -1.45 -17.24
CA ARG A 240 8.37 -2.66 -18.05
C ARG A 240 6.91 -2.85 -18.48
N LEU A 241 6.04 -1.86 -18.23
CA LEU A 241 4.63 -1.91 -18.57
C LEU A 241 4.43 -2.00 -20.07
N LYS A 242 3.70 -3.04 -20.51
CA LYS A 242 3.30 -3.28 -21.89
C LYS A 242 1.79 -3.08 -22.04
N PRO A 243 1.28 -2.88 -23.26
CA PRO A 243 -0.15 -2.93 -23.51
C PRO A 243 -0.78 -4.22 -22.98
N GLY A 244 -2.02 -4.11 -22.51
CA GLY A 244 -2.77 -5.20 -21.87
C GLY A 244 -2.81 -5.07 -20.35
N PHE A 245 -3.44 -6.05 -19.68
CA PHE A 245 -3.59 -6.09 -18.23
C PHE A 245 -2.69 -7.15 -17.62
N ALA A 246 -1.76 -6.72 -16.77
CA ALA A 246 -0.90 -7.61 -15.98
C ALA A 246 -1.20 -7.44 -14.47
N TYR A 247 -0.88 -8.47 -13.69
CA TYR A 247 -1.03 -8.42 -12.22
C TYR A 247 0.01 -9.31 -11.55
N TYR A 248 0.50 -8.85 -10.39
CA TYR A 248 1.57 -9.52 -9.65
C TYR A 248 1.33 -9.45 -8.15
N ASN A 249 1.62 -10.55 -7.46
CA ASN A 249 1.73 -10.57 -6.01
C ASN A 249 3.07 -9.99 -5.57
N ILE A 250 3.03 -9.09 -4.59
CA ILE A 250 4.22 -8.44 -4.04
C ILE A 250 4.34 -8.81 -2.57
N GLY A 251 5.40 -9.52 -2.26
CA GLY A 251 5.76 -9.95 -0.92
C GLY A 251 7.19 -10.45 -0.88
N ILE A 252 7.64 -10.87 0.30
CA ILE A 252 8.98 -11.45 0.48
C ILE A 252 8.99 -12.97 0.24
N GLY A 253 7.81 -13.60 0.08
CA GLY A 253 7.65 -15.03 -0.14
C GLY A 253 7.72 -15.87 1.14
N ARG A 254 7.54 -15.24 2.30
CA ARG A 254 7.39 -15.89 3.60
C ARG A 254 6.55 -15.05 4.54
N GLY A 255 5.89 -15.70 5.50
CA GLY A 255 5.19 -15.02 6.57
C GLY A 255 6.03 -14.87 7.84
N ASN A 256 5.66 -13.88 8.64
CA ASN A 256 6.08 -13.76 10.04
C ASN A 256 4.84 -13.79 10.94
N SER A 257 4.90 -14.52 12.04
CA SER A 257 3.82 -14.54 13.02
C SER A 257 3.80 -13.26 13.86
N VAL A 258 2.68 -12.98 14.53
CA VAL A 258 2.62 -11.82 15.45
C VAL A 258 3.65 -11.95 16.56
N ARG A 259 3.88 -13.16 17.11
CA ARG A 259 4.91 -13.39 18.14
C ARG A 259 6.32 -13.15 17.61
N GLU A 260 6.63 -13.58 16.39
CA GLU A 260 7.92 -13.27 15.75
C GLU A 260 8.14 -11.77 15.57
N ILE A 261 7.08 -11.00 15.21
CA ILE A 261 7.15 -9.55 15.14
C ILE A 261 7.43 -8.92 16.51
N LEU A 262 6.79 -9.41 17.59
CA LEU A 262 7.04 -8.93 18.96
C LEU A 262 8.49 -9.18 19.39
N VAL A 263 9.01 -10.39 19.15
CA VAL A 263 10.41 -10.73 19.45
C VAL A 263 11.40 -9.88 18.63
N ALA A 264 11.09 -9.66 17.35
CA ALA A 264 11.92 -8.80 16.50
C ALA A 264 11.88 -7.34 16.97
N ALA A 265 10.72 -6.84 17.41
CA ALA A 265 10.58 -5.50 17.97
C ALA A 265 11.33 -5.35 19.30
N GLU A 266 11.29 -6.35 20.18
CA GLU A 266 12.10 -6.38 21.42
C GLU A 266 13.60 -6.26 21.10
N ALA A 267 14.08 -7.08 20.16
CA ALA A 267 15.48 -7.07 19.75
C ALA A 267 15.93 -5.72 19.15
N VAL A 268 15.04 -5.02 18.46
CA VAL A 268 15.33 -3.71 17.86
C VAL A 268 15.21 -2.56 18.85
N CYS A 269 14.17 -2.57 19.70
CA CYS A 269 13.86 -1.49 20.62
C CYS A 269 14.55 -1.62 21.98
N GLY A 270 15.15 -2.77 22.30
CA GLY A 270 15.90 -3.04 23.53
C GLY A 270 15.04 -3.35 24.76
N ARG A 271 13.71 -3.50 24.61
CA ARG A 271 12.79 -3.90 25.65
C ARG A 271 11.56 -4.57 25.06
N PRO A 272 10.86 -5.46 25.79
CA PRO A 272 9.66 -6.12 25.28
C PRO A 272 8.51 -5.12 25.09
N PRO A 273 7.77 -5.23 23.95
CA PRO A 273 6.54 -4.48 23.77
C PRO A 273 5.47 -4.89 24.79
N PRO A 274 4.75 -3.94 25.41
CA PRO A 274 3.64 -4.26 26.30
C PRO A 274 2.43 -4.73 25.50
N TYR A 275 1.87 -5.91 25.81
CA TYR A 275 0.68 -6.42 25.14
C TYR A 275 -0.22 -7.27 26.04
N ASP A 276 -1.50 -7.33 25.65
CA ASP A 276 -2.48 -8.31 26.14
C ASP A 276 -2.92 -9.22 24.99
N ILE A 277 -3.46 -10.39 25.36
CA ILE A 277 -4.09 -11.30 24.40
C ILE A 277 -5.60 -11.05 24.43
N GLY A 278 -6.17 -10.80 23.25
CA GLY A 278 -7.62 -10.66 23.04
C GLY A 278 -8.19 -11.81 22.22
N ALA A 279 -9.51 -11.85 22.07
CA ALA A 279 -10.18 -12.82 21.20
C ALA A 279 -9.76 -12.61 19.73
N ARG A 280 -9.85 -13.67 18.91
CA ARG A 280 -9.63 -13.57 17.45
C ARG A 280 -10.52 -12.51 16.82
N ARG A 281 -10.02 -11.79 15.83
CA ARG A 281 -10.85 -10.94 14.98
C ARG A 281 -11.69 -11.80 14.05
N PRO A 282 -13.00 -11.57 13.94
CA PRO A 282 -13.83 -12.27 12.95
C PRO A 282 -13.31 -12.06 11.52
N GLY A 283 -13.18 -13.14 10.75
CA GLY A 283 -12.71 -13.09 9.37
C GLY A 283 -11.20 -12.86 9.19
N ASP A 284 -10.40 -13.02 10.25
CA ASP A 284 -8.93 -12.91 10.15
C ASP A 284 -8.32 -14.31 9.88
N PRO A 285 -7.80 -14.59 8.66
CA PRO A 285 -7.28 -15.90 8.33
C PRO A 285 -5.98 -16.20 9.11
N PRO A 286 -5.70 -17.47 9.42
CA PRO A 286 -4.49 -17.88 10.14
C PRO A 286 -3.20 -17.42 9.43
N GLU A 287 -3.15 -17.57 8.11
CA GLU A 287 -1.96 -17.29 7.31
C GLU A 287 -2.34 -16.53 6.04
N LEU A 288 -1.54 -15.51 5.68
CA LEU A 288 -1.61 -14.80 4.41
C LEU A 288 -0.21 -14.36 3.99
N TRP A 289 0.36 -15.02 2.97
CA TRP A 289 1.67 -14.66 2.41
C TRP A 289 1.77 -14.98 0.92
N ALA A 290 2.57 -14.19 0.20
CA ALA A 290 2.64 -14.19 -1.26
C ALA A 290 3.57 -15.29 -1.80
N ASP A 291 3.28 -15.75 -3.03
CA ASP A 291 4.32 -16.24 -3.93
C ASP A 291 4.76 -15.11 -4.87
N PRO A 292 5.99 -14.59 -4.75
CA PRO A 292 6.50 -13.56 -5.64
C PRO A 292 7.15 -14.10 -6.93
N ALA A 293 7.08 -15.40 -7.21
CA ALA A 293 7.81 -16.02 -8.32
C ALA A 293 7.44 -15.43 -9.69
N LYS A 294 6.18 -15.02 -9.88
CA LYS A 294 5.73 -14.42 -11.15
C LYS A 294 6.41 -13.09 -11.43
N ILE A 295 6.43 -12.15 -10.48
CA ILE A 295 7.09 -10.86 -10.68
C ILE A 295 8.60 -11.01 -10.82
N GLN A 296 9.22 -11.95 -10.08
CA GLN A 296 10.65 -12.26 -10.20
C GLN A 296 11.00 -12.73 -11.62
N ARG A 297 10.21 -13.67 -12.17
CA ARG A 297 10.43 -14.24 -13.50
C ARG A 297 10.18 -13.23 -14.61
N GLU A 298 9.08 -12.46 -14.53
CA GLU A 298 8.59 -11.63 -15.63
C GLU A 298 9.17 -10.22 -15.63
N LEU A 299 9.35 -9.65 -14.44
CA LEU A 299 9.88 -8.28 -14.28
C LEU A 299 11.27 -8.23 -13.64
N GLY A 300 11.82 -9.36 -13.17
CA GLY A 300 13.13 -9.42 -12.52
C GLY A 300 13.19 -8.69 -11.19
N TRP A 301 12.05 -8.30 -10.61
CA TRP A 301 12.01 -7.66 -9.28
C TRP A 301 12.09 -8.72 -8.18
N LYS A 302 12.85 -8.40 -7.15
CA LYS A 302 12.96 -9.22 -5.93
C LYS A 302 13.13 -8.30 -4.73
N ALA A 303 12.40 -8.59 -3.64
CA ALA A 303 12.59 -7.87 -2.40
C ALA A 303 14.04 -8.00 -1.91
N SER A 304 14.63 -6.89 -1.52
CA SER A 304 16.02 -6.82 -1.02
C SER A 304 16.08 -6.86 0.50
N ARG A 305 15.07 -6.29 1.18
CA ARG A 305 14.95 -6.21 2.64
C ARG A 305 14.00 -7.32 3.13
N THR A 306 14.57 -8.50 3.41
CA THR A 306 13.79 -9.68 3.81
C THR A 306 13.90 -10.01 5.29
N ASP A 307 14.82 -9.40 6.05
CA ASP A 307 14.86 -9.51 7.51
C ASP A 307 13.88 -8.53 8.14
N ILE A 308 12.88 -9.05 8.83
CA ILE A 308 11.85 -8.25 9.50
C ILE A 308 12.44 -7.26 10.52
N ARG A 309 13.60 -7.57 11.11
CA ARG A 309 14.29 -6.67 12.04
C ARG A 309 14.82 -5.41 11.33
N GLU A 310 15.21 -5.49 10.07
CA GLU A 310 15.61 -4.31 9.27
C GLU A 310 14.40 -3.43 9.02
N THR A 311 13.27 -4.02 8.65
CA THR A 311 12.00 -3.32 8.43
C THR A 311 11.54 -2.62 9.72
N ILE A 312 11.52 -3.33 10.85
CA ILE A 312 11.17 -2.74 12.15
C ILE A 312 12.17 -1.64 12.55
N ARG A 313 13.48 -1.83 12.30
CA ARG A 313 14.51 -0.84 12.64
C ARG A 313 14.34 0.46 11.86
N SER A 314 14.01 0.40 10.55
CA SER A 314 13.72 1.60 9.77
C SER A 314 12.52 2.36 10.34
N ALA A 315 11.39 1.65 10.61
CA ALA A 315 10.21 2.22 11.24
C ALA A 315 10.51 2.78 12.63
N TRP A 316 11.29 2.06 13.46
CA TRP A 316 11.65 2.51 14.81
C TRP A 316 12.41 3.84 14.80
N ARG A 317 13.38 4.02 13.89
CA ARG A 317 14.11 5.29 13.72
C ARG A 317 13.17 6.45 13.35
N TRP A 318 12.13 6.19 12.56
CA TRP A 318 11.10 7.17 12.24
C TRP A 318 10.29 7.54 13.48
N PHE A 319 9.74 6.55 14.21
CA PHE A 319 8.94 6.78 15.42
C PHE A 319 9.73 7.43 16.57
N GLN A 320 11.04 7.16 16.67
CA GLN A 320 11.89 7.86 17.64
C GLN A 320 11.99 9.37 17.35
N LYS A 321 12.09 9.77 16.08
CA LYS A 321 12.14 11.17 15.68
C LYS A 321 10.76 11.84 15.68
N ARG A 322 9.72 11.08 15.38
CA ARG A 322 8.35 11.56 15.20
C ARG A 322 7.35 10.60 15.87
N PRO A 323 7.34 10.55 17.19
CA PRO A 323 6.50 9.59 17.93
C PRO A 323 5.00 9.79 17.69
N ARG A 324 4.58 10.97 17.23
CA ARG A 324 3.20 11.33 16.88
C ARG A 324 3.02 11.59 15.38
N GLY A 325 3.91 11.06 14.53
CA GLY A 325 3.84 11.23 13.09
C GLY A 325 4.35 12.58 12.58
N TYR A 326 3.77 13.05 11.47
CA TYR A 326 3.99 14.39 10.94
C TYR A 326 3.41 15.43 11.89
N ALA A 327 3.84 16.69 11.80
CA ALA A 327 3.33 17.74 12.67
C ALA A 327 1.79 17.74 12.66
N THR A 328 1.19 17.69 13.84
CA THR A 328 -0.26 17.61 14.02
C THR A 328 -0.92 18.75 13.25
N LYS A 329 -1.91 18.42 12.41
CA LYS A 329 -2.92 19.39 12.00
C LYS A 329 -3.54 19.89 13.30
N ASP A 330 -3.27 21.13 13.68
CA ASP A 330 -4.08 21.79 14.69
C ASP A 330 -5.52 21.71 14.19
N HIS A 331 -6.32 20.88 14.84
CA HIS A 331 -7.76 20.88 14.62
C HIS A 331 -8.27 22.21 15.17
N ALA A 332 -8.33 23.22 14.27
CA ALA A 332 -9.05 24.47 14.53
C ALA A 332 -10.55 24.26 14.36
#